data_36831d93f8d96f4858b9937c5203b58f
#
_entry.id   36831d93f8d96f4858b9937c5203b58f
#
_cell.length_a   1.000
_cell.length_b   1.000
_cell.length_c   1.000
_cell.angle_alpha   90.00
_cell.angle_beta   90.00
_cell.angle_gamma   90.00
#
_symmetry.space_group_name_H-M   'P 1'
#
loop_
_entity.id
_entity.type
_entity.pdbx_description
1 polymer ?
#
loop_
_entity_poly.entity_id
_entity_poly.type
_entity_poly.pdbx_seq_one_letter_code
_entity_poly.pdbx_strand_id
1 'polypeptide(L)'
;MGAPHETDPSCAIAHGDAPPAAEERTLVAVFAGAVADHLLRYGADLGYRTFLVDPDKDRDGMTDLPALDGTADVIVTDHHRAELGPVLRDVLTQPVRWVGVMGNPRHPAPHIPALTELGVPAADIARVHRPIGLNIGSKSPAEIAIATLAGLIADRNGRPGGFEF
;
A
#
# COMPACT_ATOMS: atom_id res chain seq x y z
N MET A 1 -45.25 -4.96 21.30
CA MET A 1 -44.03 -5.74 21.59
C MET A 1 -43.06 -5.48 20.49
N GLY A 2 -42.05 -4.62 20.74
CA GLY A 2 -40.96 -4.37 19.80
C GLY A 2 -40.01 -5.57 19.78
N ALA A 3 -39.71 -6.07 18.58
CA ALA A 3 -38.64 -7.05 18.42
C ALA A 3 -37.33 -6.46 18.97
N PRO A 4 -36.48 -7.24 19.64
CA PRO A 4 -35.17 -6.74 20.05
C PRO A 4 -34.41 -6.30 18.79
N HIS A 5 -33.94 -5.06 18.76
CA HIS A 5 -32.97 -4.62 17.77
C HIS A 5 -31.74 -5.54 17.92
N GLU A 6 -31.61 -6.46 17.00
CA GLU A 6 -30.37 -7.19 16.81
C GLU A 6 -29.31 -6.12 16.49
N THR A 7 -28.46 -5.84 17.45
CA THR A 7 -27.35 -4.89 17.27
C THR A 7 -26.43 -5.50 16.23
N ASP A 8 -26.40 -4.91 15.05
CA ASP A 8 -25.48 -5.29 13.98
C ASP A 8 -24.04 -5.27 14.56
N PRO A 9 -23.31 -6.40 14.52
CA PRO A 9 -21.96 -6.46 15.06
C PRO A 9 -21.01 -5.41 14.46
N SER A 10 -21.26 -4.98 13.23
CA SER A 10 -20.47 -3.93 12.57
C SER A 10 -20.67 -2.56 13.23
N CYS A 11 -21.85 -2.26 13.76
CA CYS A 11 -22.09 -1.05 14.52
C CYS A 11 -21.31 -1.01 15.83
N ALA A 12 -21.24 -2.12 16.57
CA ALA A 12 -20.49 -2.21 17.80
C ALA A 12 -18.99 -1.95 17.57
N ILE A 13 -18.43 -2.46 16.47
CA ILE A 13 -17.04 -2.18 16.07
C ILE A 13 -16.87 -0.70 15.72
N ALA A 14 -17.78 -0.13 14.95
CA ALA A 14 -17.71 1.26 14.51
C ALA A 14 -17.80 2.26 15.70
N HIS A 15 -18.53 1.90 16.75
CA HIS A 15 -18.66 2.70 17.97
C HIS A 15 -17.54 2.43 18.99
N GLY A 16 -16.67 1.44 18.75
CA GLY A 16 -15.61 1.07 19.66
C GLY A 16 -16.06 0.18 20.84
N ASP A 17 -17.30 -0.31 20.78
CA ASP A 17 -17.87 -1.20 21.80
C ASP A 17 -17.39 -2.66 21.63
N ALA A 18 -16.84 -2.99 20.48
CA ALA A 18 -16.20 -4.27 20.19
C ALA A 18 -14.91 -4.04 19.40
N PRO A 19 -13.85 -4.84 19.63
CA PRO A 19 -12.63 -4.75 18.85
C PRO A 19 -12.90 -5.24 17.40
N PRO A 20 -12.24 -4.65 16.40
CA PRO A 20 -12.27 -5.21 15.05
C PRO A 20 -11.65 -6.62 15.06
N ALA A 21 -12.06 -7.46 14.11
CA ALA A 21 -11.42 -8.76 13.92
C ALA A 21 -9.91 -8.58 13.74
N ALA A 22 -9.11 -9.35 14.46
CA ALA A 22 -7.66 -9.34 14.34
C ALA A 22 -7.29 -9.96 13.00
N GLU A 23 -7.04 -9.13 11.98
CA GLU A 23 -6.47 -9.55 10.71
C GLU A 23 -5.00 -9.19 10.70
N GLU A 24 -4.16 -10.16 10.38
CA GLU A 24 -2.75 -9.86 10.12
C GLU A 24 -2.63 -9.03 8.85
N ARG A 25 -1.97 -7.88 8.95
CA ARG A 25 -1.72 -6.96 7.84
C ARG A 25 -0.28 -6.49 7.90
N THR A 26 0.39 -6.56 6.77
CA THR A 26 1.76 -6.06 6.63
C THR A 26 1.78 -4.91 5.63
N LEU A 27 2.45 -3.83 5.97
CA LEU A 27 2.66 -2.67 5.11
C LEU A 27 4.16 -2.47 4.91
N VAL A 28 4.59 -2.49 3.66
CA VAL A 28 5.98 -2.21 3.28
C VAL A 28 6.02 -0.93 2.49
N ALA A 29 6.74 0.06 2.99
CA ALA A 29 7.10 1.24 2.22
C ALA A 29 8.51 1.03 1.63
N VAL A 30 8.62 1.19 0.32
CA VAL A 30 9.89 1.11 -0.39
C VAL A 30 10.36 2.51 -0.74
N PHE A 31 11.59 2.80 -0.44
CA PHE A 31 12.30 4.08 -0.51
C PHE A 31 11.95 5.03 0.63
N ALA A 32 12.95 5.35 1.43
CA ALA A 32 12.85 6.27 2.56
C ALA A 32 12.50 7.70 2.10
N GLY A 33 11.63 8.36 2.85
CA GLY A 33 11.22 9.73 2.60
C GLY A 33 9.96 10.10 3.38
N ALA A 34 9.58 11.36 3.30
CA ALA A 34 8.48 11.89 4.11
C ALA A 34 7.14 11.17 3.91
N VAL A 35 6.84 10.73 2.70
CA VAL A 35 5.62 9.95 2.43
C VAL A 35 5.70 8.57 3.09
N ALA A 36 6.86 7.90 3.00
CA ALA A 36 7.08 6.61 3.65
C ALA A 36 6.91 6.72 5.17
N ASP A 37 7.48 7.75 5.79
CA ASP A 37 7.36 7.99 7.23
C ASP A 37 5.91 8.13 7.68
N HIS A 38 5.10 8.90 6.94
CA HIS A 38 3.68 9.05 7.23
C HIS A 38 2.90 7.76 6.98
N LEU A 39 3.16 7.05 5.88
CA LEU A 39 2.53 5.77 5.57
C LEU A 39 2.72 4.76 6.70
N LEU A 40 3.96 4.60 7.16
CA LEU A 40 4.29 3.61 8.19
C LEU A 40 3.69 4.00 9.54
N ARG A 41 3.73 5.28 9.90
CA ARG A 41 3.12 5.76 11.14
C ARG A 41 1.60 5.56 11.15
N TYR A 42 0.90 6.00 10.11
CA TYR A 42 -0.55 5.83 10.01
C TYR A 42 -0.95 4.36 9.82
N GLY A 43 -0.13 3.59 9.10
CA GLY A 43 -0.32 2.16 8.94
C GLY A 43 -0.25 1.41 10.28
N ALA A 44 0.68 1.79 11.15
CA ALA A 44 0.77 1.24 12.50
C ALA A 44 -0.50 1.51 13.32
N ASP A 45 -1.05 2.73 13.25
CA ASP A 45 -2.31 3.09 13.91
C ASP A 45 -3.50 2.28 13.36
N LEU A 46 -3.44 1.86 12.11
CA LEU A 46 -4.42 1.00 11.45
C LEU A 46 -4.21 -0.51 11.73
N GLY A 47 -3.21 -0.87 12.55
CA GLY A 47 -2.91 -2.24 12.92
C GLY A 47 -2.01 -2.99 11.93
N TYR A 48 -1.36 -2.33 10.99
CA TYR A 48 -0.36 -2.95 10.14
C TYR A 48 0.95 -3.20 10.90
N ARG A 49 1.56 -4.35 10.64
CA ARG A 49 2.98 -4.58 10.87
C ARG A 49 3.75 -3.85 9.76
N THR A 50 4.62 -2.92 10.11
CA THR A 50 5.23 -1.99 9.15
C THR A 50 6.71 -2.27 8.92
N PHE A 51 7.16 -2.11 7.67
CA PHE A 51 8.56 -2.20 7.28
C PHE A 51 8.92 -1.06 6.33
N LEU A 52 10.09 -0.46 6.56
CA LEU A 52 10.74 0.44 5.61
C LEU A 52 11.86 -0.32 4.91
N VAL A 53 11.87 -0.29 3.59
CA VAL A 53 12.91 -0.90 2.77
C VAL A 53 13.54 0.16 1.87
N ASP A 54 14.85 0.31 1.96
CA ASP A 54 15.62 1.13 1.03
C ASP A 54 16.95 0.42 0.70
N PRO A 55 17.19 0.05 -0.56
CA PRO A 55 18.43 -0.60 -0.96
C PRO A 55 19.68 0.27 -0.77
N ASP A 56 19.50 1.59 -0.66
CA ASP A 56 20.61 2.51 -0.39
C ASP A 56 20.98 2.45 1.10
N LYS A 57 22.18 1.95 1.37
CA LYS A 57 22.73 1.76 2.73
C LYS A 57 22.92 3.07 3.52
N ASP A 58 22.94 4.20 2.82
CA ASP A 58 23.09 5.52 3.43
C ASP A 58 21.74 6.12 3.83
N ARG A 59 20.63 5.38 3.62
CA ARG A 59 19.28 5.75 3.99
C ARG A 59 18.73 4.87 5.09
N ASP A 60 17.69 5.36 5.76
CA ASP A 60 16.97 4.59 6.77
C ASP A 60 16.22 3.41 6.12
N GLY A 61 16.08 2.34 6.87
CA GLY A 61 15.35 1.15 6.47
C GLY A 61 16.21 -0.09 6.33
N MET A 62 15.54 -1.18 5.94
CA MET A 62 16.19 -2.45 5.61
C MET A 62 16.72 -2.38 4.18
N THR A 63 17.90 -2.90 3.91
CA THR A 63 18.44 -2.94 2.54
C THR A 63 17.79 -4.03 1.67
N ASP A 64 17.29 -5.08 2.31
CA ASP A 64 16.66 -6.21 1.65
C ASP A 64 15.18 -6.32 2.03
N LEU A 65 14.37 -6.85 1.12
CA LEU A 65 12.98 -7.16 1.41
C LEU A 65 12.88 -8.25 2.47
N PRO A 66 12.00 -8.09 3.48
CA PRO A 66 11.65 -9.19 4.36
C PRO A 66 10.89 -10.28 3.59
N ALA A 67 10.76 -11.46 4.18
CA ALA A 67 9.85 -12.47 3.65
C ALA A 67 8.39 -11.96 3.77
N LEU A 68 7.68 -11.93 2.66
CA LEU A 68 6.31 -11.41 2.55
C LEU A 68 5.35 -12.51 2.13
N ASP A 69 4.10 -12.35 2.50
CA ASP A 69 3.01 -13.27 2.20
C ASP A 69 1.76 -12.54 1.69
N GLY A 70 0.64 -13.25 1.57
CA GLY A 70 -0.64 -12.72 1.10
C GLY A 70 -1.31 -11.67 2.01
N THR A 71 -0.70 -11.31 3.15
CA THR A 71 -1.15 -10.21 4.02
C THR A 71 -0.47 -8.89 3.69
N ALA A 72 0.56 -8.91 2.84
CA ALA A 72 1.42 -7.77 2.59
C ALA A 72 0.92 -6.87 1.47
N ASP A 73 0.88 -5.58 1.76
CA ASP A 73 0.73 -4.49 0.82
C ASP A 73 2.06 -3.76 0.68
N VAL A 74 2.56 -3.62 -0.55
CA VAL A 74 3.84 -2.98 -0.83
C VAL A 74 3.62 -1.68 -1.60
N ILE A 75 4.15 -0.58 -1.07
CA ILE A 75 4.03 0.75 -1.65
C ILE A 75 5.41 1.29 -1.99
N VAL A 76 5.67 1.49 -3.27
CA VAL A 76 6.88 2.17 -3.74
C VAL A 76 6.62 3.67 -3.80
N THR A 77 7.32 4.43 -2.97
CA THR A 77 7.03 5.84 -2.74
C THR A 77 7.73 6.80 -3.71
N ASP A 78 8.74 6.31 -4.42
CA ASP A 78 9.50 7.12 -5.39
C ASP A 78 9.76 6.31 -6.67
N HIS A 79 9.21 6.79 -7.77
CA HIS A 79 9.38 6.16 -9.09
C HIS A 79 10.61 6.64 -9.86
N HIS A 80 11.36 7.58 -9.31
CA HIS A 80 12.58 8.12 -9.94
C HIS A 80 13.87 7.38 -9.55
N ARG A 81 13.77 6.47 -8.57
CA ARG A 81 14.91 5.72 -8.07
C ARG A 81 15.41 4.69 -9.10
N ALA A 82 16.73 4.61 -9.25
CA ALA A 82 17.36 3.65 -10.18
C ALA A 82 17.07 2.19 -9.78
N GLU A 83 16.86 1.93 -8.50
CA GLU A 83 16.57 0.61 -7.94
C GLU A 83 15.10 0.18 -8.12
N LEU A 84 14.24 1.00 -8.74
CA LEU A 84 12.83 0.72 -8.94
C LEU A 84 12.56 -0.65 -9.57
N GLY A 85 13.23 -0.93 -10.68
CA GLY A 85 13.07 -2.20 -11.40
C GLY A 85 13.49 -3.40 -10.57
N PRO A 86 14.73 -3.46 -10.05
CA PRO A 86 15.20 -4.57 -9.22
C PRO A 86 14.32 -4.83 -7.99
N VAL A 87 13.92 -3.80 -7.25
CA VAL A 87 13.06 -3.97 -6.06
C VAL A 87 11.68 -4.50 -6.45
N LEU A 88 11.04 -3.95 -7.46
CA LEU A 88 9.74 -4.42 -7.92
C LEU A 88 9.80 -5.86 -8.44
N ARG A 89 10.84 -6.23 -9.17
CA ARG A 89 11.06 -7.61 -9.60
C ARG A 89 11.07 -8.55 -8.37
N ASP A 90 11.83 -8.19 -7.35
CA ASP A 90 11.97 -9.02 -6.16
C ASP A 90 10.64 -9.09 -5.37
N VAL A 91 9.89 -8.00 -5.28
CA VAL A 91 8.53 -7.99 -4.71
C VAL A 91 7.60 -8.92 -5.48
N LEU A 92 7.63 -8.89 -6.81
CA LEU A 92 6.75 -9.68 -7.67
C LEU A 92 7.04 -11.19 -7.62
N THR A 93 8.22 -11.61 -7.15
CA THR A 93 8.52 -13.03 -6.89
C THR A 93 7.87 -13.55 -5.60
N GLN A 94 7.37 -12.68 -4.74
CA GLN A 94 6.73 -13.04 -3.48
C GLN A 94 5.20 -12.99 -3.60
N PRO A 95 4.46 -13.78 -2.81
CA PRO A 95 2.99 -13.85 -2.89
C PRO A 95 2.31 -12.69 -2.18
N VAL A 96 2.72 -11.44 -2.47
CA VAL A 96 2.13 -10.25 -1.86
C VAL A 96 0.69 -10.06 -2.29
N ARG A 97 -0.15 -9.51 -1.40
CA ARG A 97 -1.54 -9.20 -1.68
C ARG A 97 -1.66 -8.08 -2.72
N TRP A 98 -0.88 -7.03 -2.56
CA TRP A 98 -0.97 -5.83 -3.38
C TRP A 98 0.38 -5.13 -3.52
N VAL A 99 0.65 -4.58 -4.68
CA VAL A 99 1.83 -3.76 -4.94
C VAL A 99 1.47 -2.57 -5.81
N GLY A 100 1.96 -1.39 -5.44
CA GLY A 100 1.71 -0.18 -6.20
C GLY A 100 2.89 0.79 -6.16
N VAL A 101 2.95 1.63 -7.18
CA VAL A 101 3.97 2.66 -7.36
C VAL A 101 3.31 4.03 -7.37
N MET A 102 3.78 4.92 -6.53
CA MET A 102 3.37 6.32 -6.54
C MET A 102 3.86 7.02 -7.81
N GLY A 103 3.05 7.89 -8.35
CA GLY A 103 3.43 8.71 -9.48
C GLY A 103 2.24 9.40 -10.12
N ASN A 104 2.50 10.54 -10.77
CA ASN A 104 1.47 11.26 -11.50
C ASN A 104 1.04 10.44 -12.72
N PRO A 105 -0.28 10.16 -12.90
CA PRO A 105 -0.78 9.38 -14.04
C PRO A 105 -0.52 10.06 -15.40
N ARG A 106 -0.22 11.35 -15.42
CA ARG A 106 0.14 12.08 -16.65
C ARG A 106 1.55 11.77 -17.17
N HIS A 107 2.41 11.19 -16.30
CA HIS A 107 3.75 10.77 -16.69
C HIS A 107 3.74 9.30 -17.12
N PRO A 108 4.62 8.90 -18.06
CA PRO A 108 4.80 7.48 -18.40
C PRO A 108 5.09 6.64 -17.15
N ALA A 109 4.64 5.39 -17.16
CA ALA A 109 4.85 4.45 -16.06
C ALA A 109 6.28 3.88 -16.13
N PRO A 110 7.26 4.38 -15.34
CA PRO A 110 8.66 4.00 -15.50
C PRO A 110 8.93 2.55 -15.09
N HIS A 111 8.06 1.95 -14.28
CA HIS A 111 8.20 0.56 -13.86
C HIS A 111 8.01 -0.44 -15.01
N ILE A 112 7.22 -0.10 -16.03
CA ILE A 112 6.96 -0.99 -17.16
C ILE A 112 8.25 -1.29 -17.95
N PRO A 113 8.98 -0.29 -18.52
CA PRO A 113 10.23 -0.57 -19.19
C PRO A 113 11.29 -1.17 -18.27
N ALA A 114 11.39 -0.68 -17.02
CA ALA A 114 12.38 -1.19 -16.07
C ALA A 114 12.20 -2.69 -15.77
N LEU A 115 10.98 -3.15 -15.60
CA LEU A 115 10.68 -4.58 -15.37
C LEU A 115 10.80 -5.40 -16.66
N THR A 116 10.43 -4.83 -17.79
CA THR A 116 10.56 -5.49 -19.11
C THR A 116 12.03 -5.79 -19.42
N GLU A 117 12.92 -4.83 -19.19
CA GLU A 117 14.37 -5.02 -19.36
C GLU A 117 14.94 -6.11 -18.46
N LEU A 118 14.37 -6.30 -17.29
CA LEU A 118 14.75 -7.37 -16.35
C LEU A 118 14.10 -8.71 -16.66
N GLY A 119 13.35 -8.82 -17.75
CA GLY A 119 12.73 -10.07 -18.21
C GLY A 119 11.51 -10.49 -17.38
N VAL A 120 10.89 -9.56 -16.63
CA VAL A 120 9.68 -9.87 -15.87
C VAL A 120 8.51 -10.07 -16.84
N PRO A 121 7.73 -11.16 -16.71
CA PRO A 121 6.58 -11.42 -17.57
C PRO A 121 5.53 -10.30 -17.52
N ALA A 122 4.90 -10.00 -18.66
CA ALA A 122 3.88 -8.96 -18.76
C ALA A 122 2.71 -9.16 -17.76
N ALA A 123 2.34 -10.41 -17.48
CA ALA A 123 1.30 -10.73 -16.50
C ALA A 123 1.68 -10.30 -15.07
N ASP A 124 2.95 -10.41 -14.71
CA ASP A 124 3.44 -9.95 -13.39
C ASP A 124 3.57 -8.43 -13.35
N ILE A 125 4.02 -7.79 -14.43
CA ILE A 125 4.07 -6.33 -14.53
C ILE A 125 2.67 -5.74 -14.35
N ALA A 126 1.64 -6.38 -14.90
CA ALA A 126 0.24 -5.94 -14.80
C ALA A 126 -0.32 -5.98 -13.35
N ARG A 127 0.36 -6.67 -12.43
CA ARG A 127 -0.01 -6.67 -11.00
C ARG A 127 0.38 -5.38 -10.28
N VAL A 128 1.25 -4.58 -10.86
CA VAL A 128 1.69 -3.31 -10.28
C VAL A 128 0.67 -2.23 -10.54
N HIS A 129 0.06 -1.72 -9.47
CA HIS A 129 -0.93 -0.65 -9.54
C HIS A 129 -0.25 0.72 -9.71
N ARG A 130 -0.78 1.54 -10.60
CA ARG A 130 -0.42 2.95 -10.80
C ARG A 130 -1.50 3.64 -11.65
N PRO A 131 -2.00 4.81 -11.27
CA PRO A 131 -1.74 5.53 -10.01
C PRO A 131 -2.32 4.80 -8.81
N ILE A 132 -1.92 5.22 -7.60
CA ILE A 132 -2.40 4.65 -6.34
C ILE A 132 -2.98 5.73 -5.43
N GLY A 133 -3.85 5.31 -4.51
CA GLY A 133 -4.53 6.22 -3.59
C GLY A 133 -5.75 6.91 -4.21
N LEU A 134 -6.49 7.61 -3.38
CA LEU A 134 -7.62 8.43 -3.81
C LEU A 134 -7.13 9.69 -4.53
N ASN A 135 -7.89 10.14 -5.52
CA ASN A 135 -7.59 11.38 -6.22
C ASN A 135 -8.00 12.60 -5.38
N ILE A 136 -7.09 13.10 -4.56
CA ILE A 136 -7.32 14.25 -3.67
C ILE A 136 -6.64 15.54 -4.12
N GLY A 137 -5.81 15.49 -5.17
CA GLY A 137 -5.11 16.66 -5.70
C GLY A 137 -4.05 17.26 -4.77
N SER A 138 -3.65 16.58 -3.69
CA SER A 138 -2.65 17.07 -2.74
C SER A 138 -1.22 16.75 -3.14
N LYS A 139 -0.30 17.60 -2.68
CA LYS A 139 1.15 17.39 -2.74
C LYS A 139 1.78 17.25 -1.35
N SER A 140 0.96 17.31 -0.29
CA SER A 140 1.42 17.12 1.08
C SER A 140 1.75 15.64 1.33
N PRO A 141 2.95 15.30 1.83
CA PRO A 141 3.31 13.92 2.14
C PRO A 141 2.32 13.22 3.08
N ALA A 142 1.83 13.92 4.09
CA ALA A 142 0.85 13.38 5.03
C ALA A 142 -0.49 13.05 4.37
N GLU A 143 -1.01 13.94 3.52
CA GLU A 143 -2.27 13.74 2.81
C GLU A 143 -2.14 12.67 1.72
N ILE A 144 -1.01 12.60 1.03
CA ILE A 144 -0.71 11.52 0.08
C ILE A 144 -0.74 10.17 0.78
N ALA A 145 -0.15 10.08 1.97
CA ALA A 145 -0.18 8.86 2.78
C ALA A 145 -1.61 8.46 3.18
N ILE A 146 -2.43 9.42 3.61
CA ILE A 146 -3.85 9.18 3.93
C ILE A 146 -4.61 8.67 2.70
N ALA A 147 -4.46 9.33 1.56
CA ALA A 147 -5.13 8.94 0.32
C ALA A 147 -4.73 7.52 -0.13
N THR A 148 -3.46 7.17 0.04
CA THR A 148 -2.94 5.84 -0.30
C THR A 148 -3.52 4.78 0.61
N LEU A 149 -3.52 4.99 1.92
CA LEU A 149 -4.08 4.04 2.88
C LEU A 149 -5.60 3.90 2.73
N ALA A 150 -6.31 4.99 2.46
CA ALA A 150 -7.74 4.93 2.17
C ALA A 150 -8.04 4.10 0.91
N GLY A 151 -7.21 4.25 -0.13
CA GLY A 151 -7.29 3.42 -1.34
C GLY A 151 -7.04 1.94 -1.07
N LEU A 152 -6.06 1.61 -0.24
CA LEU A 152 -5.78 0.23 0.18
C LEU A 152 -6.93 -0.38 0.99
N ILE A 153 -7.53 0.39 1.88
CA ILE A 153 -8.69 -0.05 2.66
C ILE A 153 -9.87 -0.32 1.72
N ALA A 154 -10.13 0.58 0.78
CA ALA A 154 -11.18 0.40 -0.21
C ALA A 154 -10.95 -0.86 -1.06
N ASP A 155 -9.74 -1.06 -1.57
CA ASP A 155 -9.36 -2.24 -2.34
C ASP A 155 -9.56 -3.54 -1.54
N ARG A 156 -9.09 -3.57 -0.31
CA ARG A 156 -9.24 -4.71 0.61
C ARG A 156 -10.70 -5.07 0.86
N ASN A 157 -11.56 -4.07 0.91
CA ASN A 157 -13.01 -4.21 1.14
C ASN A 157 -13.81 -4.39 -0.17
N GLY A 158 -13.16 -4.48 -1.33
CA GLY A 158 -13.80 -4.60 -2.63
C GLY A 158 -14.64 -3.37 -3.01
N ARG A 159 -14.20 -2.18 -2.61
CA ARG A 159 -14.87 -0.91 -2.87
C ARG A 159 -14.03 0.00 -3.78
N PRO A 160 -14.66 0.83 -4.62
CA PRO A 160 -13.93 1.76 -5.50
C PRO A 160 -13.23 2.89 -4.73
N GLY A 161 -13.67 3.21 -3.51
CA GLY A 161 -13.29 4.43 -2.80
C GLY A 161 -13.94 5.67 -3.40
N GLY A 162 -14.24 6.67 -2.60
CA GLY A 162 -14.97 7.87 -3.01
C GLY A 162 -16.31 7.99 -2.30
N PHE A 163 -17.25 8.70 -2.90
CA PHE A 163 -18.56 8.99 -2.30
C PHE A 163 -19.73 8.18 -2.87
N GLU A 164 -19.45 7.19 -3.69
CA GLU A 164 -20.46 6.24 -4.18
C GLU A 164 -20.49 4.99 -3.27
N PHE A 165 -21.68 4.63 -2.79
CA PHE A 165 -21.91 3.55 -1.83
C PHE A 165 -22.80 2.43 -2.40
#